data_fe08f36c6bee87726a0c62e819996cf9
#
_entry.id   fe08f36c6bee87726a0c62e819996cf9
#
_cell.length_a   1.000
_cell.length_b   1.000
_cell.length_c   1.000
_cell.angle_alpha   90.00
_cell.angle_beta   90.00
_cell.angle_gamma   90.00
#
_symmetry.space_group_name_H-M   'P 1'
#
loop_
_entity.id
_entity.type
_entity.pdbx_description
1 polymer ?
#
loop_
_entity_poly.entity_id
_entity_poly.type
_entity_poly.pdbx_seq_one_letter_code
_entity_poly.pdbx_strand_id
1 'polypeptide(L)' 'MELLFATANVHKCHEAATILGPSVSITMPSLLGFSGEIPETGLTLEENALQKARYIWDIYHIPCFADDTGLEV' A
#
# COMPACT_ATOMS: atom_id res chain seq x y z
N MET A 1 12.84 5.04 8.98
CA MET A 1 11.99 5.52 7.90
C MET A 1 10.66 4.77 7.92
N GLU A 2 9.57 5.50 7.82
CA GLU A 2 8.25 4.89 7.83
C GLU A 2 7.62 4.96 6.44
N LEU A 3 7.10 3.83 5.97
CA LEU A 3 6.39 3.76 4.70
C LEU A 3 5.02 3.16 4.93
N LEU A 4 4.06 3.67 4.18
CA LEU A 4 2.69 3.16 4.23
C LEU A 4 2.45 2.31 2.99
N PHE A 5 2.09 1.07 3.17
CA PHE A 5 1.78 0.18 2.06
C PHE A 5 0.26 0.21 1.83
N ALA A 6 -0.13 0.72 0.69
CA ALA A 6 -1.55 0.88 0.35
C ALA A 6 -2.16 -0.46 -0.06
N THR A 7 -2.32 -1.34 0.90
CA THR A 7 -2.87 -2.67 0.68
C THR A 7 -3.72 -3.08 1.88
N ALA A 8 -4.65 -3.96 1.66
CA ALA A 8 -5.42 -4.58 2.74
C ALA A 8 -4.91 -5.98 3.05
N ASN A 9 -3.85 -6.43 2.38
CA ASN A 9 -3.34 -7.77 2.53
C ASN A 9 -2.16 -7.80 3.51
N VAL A 10 -2.39 -8.36 4.70
CA VAL A 10 -1.38 -8.44 5.75
C VAL A 10 -0.16 -9.23 5.31
N HIS A 11 -0.34 -10.28 4.54
CA HIS A 11 0.78 -11.09 4.06
C HIS A 11 1.72 -10.30 3.16
N LYS A 12 1.16 -9.48 2.29
CA LYS A 12 1.99 -8.63 1.44
C LYS A 12 2.76 -7.62 2.25
N CYS A 13 2.14 -7.09 3.29
CA CYS A 13 2.80 -6.15 4.18
C CYS A 13 3.99 -6.81 4.88
N HIS A 14 3.82 -8.02 5.36
CA HIS A 14 4.89 -8.77 5.99
C HIS A 14 6.04 -9.07 5.03
N GLU A 15 5.70 -9.44 3.81
CA GLU A 15 6.72 -9.71 2.79
C GLU A 15 7.52 -8.46 2.47
N ALA A 16 6.84 -7.33 2.33
CA ALA A 16 7.52 -6.08 2.05
C ALA A 16 8.46 -5.70 3.19
N ALA A 17 8.01 -5.87 4.43
CA ALA A 17 8.84 -5.55 5.59
C ALA A 17 10.09 -6.43 5.62
N THR A 18 9.95 -7.70 5.26
CA THR A 18 11.07 -8.62 5.22
C THR A 18 12.09 -8.22 4.15
N ILE A 19 11.60 -7.84 2.99
CA ILE A 19 12.45 -7.45 1.88
C ILE A 19 13.20 -6.15 2.16
N LEU A 20 12.51 -5.17 2.73
CA LEU A 20 13.08 -3.86 2.97
C LEU A 20 13.99 -3.81 4.20
N GLY A 21 13.85 -4.78 5.09
CA GLY A 21 14.74 -4.91 6.25
C GLY A 21 14.32 -4.05 7.43
N PRO A 22 15.10 -4.14 8.53
CA PRO A 22 14.68 -3.53 9.79
C PRO A 22 14.82 -2.01 9.85
N SER A 23 15.49 -1.39 8.90
CA SER A 23 15.63 0.06 8.92
C SER A 23 14.40 0.78 8.37
N VAL A 24 13.44 0.03 7.85
CA VAL A 24 12.21 0.59 7.29
C VAL A 24 11.01 0.00 8.02
N SER A 25 10.15 0.87 8.53
CA SER A 25 8.91 0.44 9.16
C SER A 25 7.79 0.48 8.15
N ILE A 26 7.09 -0.62 8.00
CA ILE A 26 5.97 -0.71 7.08
C ILE A 26 4.67 -0.69 7.87
N THR A 27 3.75 0.17 7.46
CA THR A 27 2.43 0.29 8.07
C THR A 27 1.37 0.09 7.01
N MET A 28 0.21 -0.37 7.40
CA MET A 28 -0.96 -0.51 6.52
C MET A 28 -2.01 0.52 6.91
N PRO A 29 -2.87 0.94 5.96
CA PRO A 29 -3.95 1.87 6.28
C PRO A 29 -4.85 1.37 7.41
N SER A 30 -5.13 0.06 7.45
CA SER A 30 -5.99 -0.50 8.49
C SER A 30 -5.41 -0.32 9.88
N LEU A 31 -4.10 -0.27 10.01
CA LEU A 31 -3.45 -0.06 11.30
C LEU A 31 -3.56 1.41 11.75
N LEU A 32 -3.90 2.30 10.84
CA LEU A 32 -4.09 3.70 11.13
C LEU A 32 -5.57 4.06 11.28
N GLY A 33 -6.43 3.05 11.31
CA GLY A 33 -7.85 3.26 11.48
C GLY A 33 -8.65 3.41 10.19
N PHE A 34 -8.02 3.21 9.05
CA PHE A 34 -8.71 3.29 7.77
C PHE A 34 -9.71 2.14 7.63
N SER A 35 -10.93 2.45 7.25
CA SER A 35 -11.93 1.43 6.95
C SER A 35 -12.51 1.69 5.57
N GLY A 36 -12.97 0.66 4.92
CA GLY A 36 -13.51 0.75 3.58
C GLY A 36 -12.50 0.26 2.55
N GLU A 37 -12.80 0.50 1.29
CA GLU A 37 -11.96 0.04 0.20
C GLU A 37 -11.20 1.17 -0.43
N ILE A 38 -9.97 0.88 -0.83
CA ILE A 38 -9.17 1.82 -1.59
C ILE A 38 -9.60 1.69 -3.05
N PRO A 39 -9.95 2.79 -3.72
CA PRO A 39 -10.48 2.70 -5.08
C PRO A 39 -9.46 2.15 -6.08
N GLU A 40 -9.96 1.35 -7.01
CA GLU A 40 -9.17 0.79 -8.10
C GLU A 40 -9.97 0.88 -9.37
N THR A 41 -10.05 2.10 -9.93
CA THR A 41 -10.85 2.34 -11.12
C THR A 41 -10.01 2.56 -12.37
N GLY A 42 -8.71 2.41 -12.27
CA GLY A 42 -7.83 2.53 -13.42
C GLY A 42 -7.99 1.37 -14.40
N LEU A 43 -7.54 1.58 -15.61
CA LEU A 43 -7.65 0.58 -16.67
C LEU A 43 -6.51 -0.43 -16.65
N THR A 44 -5.42 -0.12 -15.97
CA THR A 44 -4.29 -1.01 -15.89
C THR A 44 -3.93 -1.23 -14.43
N LEU A 45 -3.13 -2.25 -14.16
CA LEU A 45 -2.66 -2.52 -12.81
C LEU A 45 -1.77 -1.39 -12.29
N GLU A 46 -0.97 -0.80 -13.19
CA GLU A 46 -0.12 0.32 -12.82
C GLU A 46 -0.93 1.53 -12.41
N GLU A 47 -2.00 1.82 -13.15
CA GLU A 47 -2.88 2.93 -12.81
C GLU A 47 -3.56 2.70 -11.48
N ASN A 48 -3.97 1.48 -11.20
CA ASN A 48 -4.61 1.14 -9.94
C ASN A 48 -3.62 1.27 -8.77
N ALA A 49 -2.37 0.87 -8.96
CA ALA A 49 -1.35 1.02 -7.93
C ALA A 49 -1.09 2.49 -7.63
N LEU A 50 -0.97 3.31 -8.65
CA LEU A 50 -0.80 4.75 -8.48
C LEU A 50 -1.99 5.37 -7.77
N GLN A 51 -3.18 4.97 -8.16
CA GLN A 51 -4.41 5.48 -7.57
C GLN A 51 -4.48 5.15 -6.07
N LYS A 52 -4.12 3.93 -5.71
CA LYS A 52 -4.12 3.52 -4.31
C LYS A 52 -3.12 4.32 -3.49
N ALA A 53 -1.92 4.46 -3.99
CA ALA A 53 -0.88 5.22 -3.29
C ALA A 53 -1.27 6.68 -3.12
N ARG A 54 -1.81 7.28 -4.16
CA ARG A 54 -2.23 8.66 -4.13
C ARG A 54 -3.40 8.90 -3.18
N TYR A 55 -4.36 7.99 -3.21
CA TYR A 55 -5.52 8.07 -2.34
C TYR A 55 -5.09 8.07 -0.87
N ILE A 56 -4.20 7.18 -0.52
CA ILE A 56 -3.71 7.07 0.86
C ILE A 56 -2.83 8.25 1.23
N TRP A 57 -2.00 8.73 0.30
CA TRP A 57 -1.20 9.91 0.53
C TRP A 57 -2.06 11.13 0.85
N ASP A 58 -3.16 11.29 0.11
CA ASP A 58 -4.06 12.42 0.32
C ASP A 58 -4.70 12.41 1.70
N ILE A 59 -4.86 11.23 2.28
CA ILE A 59 -5.46 11.09 3.60
C ILE A 59 -4.43 11.27 4.71
N TYR A 60 -3.30 10.61 4.60
CA TYR A 60 -2.34 10.50 5.70
C TYR A 60 -1.08 11.33 5.55
N HIS A 61 -0.74 11.71 4.33
CA HIS A 61 0.48 12.47 4.04
C HIS A 61 1.75 11.78 4.53
N ILE A 62 1.76 10.47 4.51
CA ILE A 62 2.93 9.64 4.81
C ILE A 62 3.42 9.05 3.51
N PRO A 63 4.73 9.01 3.26
CA PRO A 63 5.21 8.36 2.03
C PRO A 63 4.63 6.97 1.90
N CYS A 64 4.06 6.67 0.75
CA CYS A 64 3.35 5.42 0.58
C CYS A 64 3.65 4.81 -0.79
N PHE A 65 3.38 3.52 -0.89
CA PHE A 65 3.52 2.79 -2.13
C PHE A 65 2.40 1.76 -2.22
N ALA A 66 2.18 1.27 -3.43
CA ALA A 66 1.18 0.24 -3.65
C ALA A 66 1.78 -0.76 -4.63
N ASP A 67 1.25 -1.98 -4.62
CA ASP A 67 1.68 -2.95 -5.60
C ASP A 67 0.61 -3.11 -6.67
N ASP A 68 1.05 -3.57 -7.83
CA ASP A 68 0.17 -3.83 -8.95
C ASP A 68 0.16 -5.33 -9.27
N THR A 69 0.27 -6.12 -8.24
CA THR A 69 0.58 -7.54 -8.37
C THR A 69 -0.60 -8.44 -8.56
N GLY A 70 -1.64 -7.97 -9.16
CA GLY A 70 -2.69 -8.87 -9.62
C GLY A 70 -2.14 -9.92 -10.56
N LEU A 71 -0.94 -9.74 -10.99
CA LEU A 71 -0.28 -10.67 -11.88
C LEU A 71 0.38 -11.82 -11.21
N GLU A 72 0.51 -11.78 -9.91
CA GLU A 72 1.16 -12.85 -9.25
C GLU A 72 0.29 -13.99 -9.14
N VAL A 73 0.45 -14.84 -9.97
CA VAL A 73 -0.35 -16.04 -9.94
C VAL A 73 0.54 -17.26 -10.00
#